data_cee7f46ffa18e16221162d0d7ecd85ca
#
_entry.id   cee7f46ffa18e16221162d0d7ecd85ca
#
_cell.length_a   1.000
_cell.length_b   1.000
_cell.length_c   1.000
_cell.angle_alpha   90.00
_cell.angle_beta   90.00
_cell.angle_gamma   90.00
#
_symmetry.space_group_name_H-M   'P 1'
#
loop_
_entity.id
_entity.type
_entity.pdbx_description
1 polymer ?
#
loop_
_entity_poly.entity_id
_entity_poly.type
_entity_poly.pdbx_seq_one_letter_code
_entity_poly.pdbx_strand_id
1 'polypeptide(L)'
;KGDTVMCGIVGFTGNNEAAPILLDGLSKLEYRGYDSAGIAVRNGDAEPEIVKAKGKLKVLKEMTNDGKAVKGACGIGHTRWATHGEPSTVNAHPHCSDDENVIAVHNGIIENYQELREKLIKKGYTFKSETDTEVAVKLIDYYYKKYLGTPVDALNHALVRIRGSYALAVMFKDYPGEIYAARKDSPMIIGVTGGESYLASDVSAILKYTRNVYYIGNMELARLTKGAVAFYNLDGEEIQKEMKTIEWDAEAAEKSGYEHFMLKEIHEQPKVIKDTINSVLTDGNISFESVGLSDEDMKNIQQVYIVACGSAYHVGMVAQYVIEELTSLSVRVELASEFRYRQMKLAKNSLAIIISQSGETADSLAALRLCKDKGVRTLGIINVVGSSIAREADNVFYTLAGPEISVATTKAYSCQLVAAYLLAMQFAKARGEISDERFAQLVEEINTIPEKIEKILEDKERLQWFASKVVNIKDAFFIGRGIDYAVGMEGSLKLKEISYIHSEAYAAGELKHGPISLIEDGTVVFSVVTQSALYEKTISNMVEVKSRGAKLFGLTTYGNYAMEDVADFTVYTPRIDNLFAASLSVVPLQLLSYYVSVGKGYDVDKPRNLAKSVTVE
;
A
#
# COMPACT_ATOMS: atom_id res chain seq x y z
N LYS A 1 0.20 18.60 -7.94
CA LYS A 1 -1.18 18.66 -8.43
C LYS A 1 -1.63 17.23 -8.67
N GLY A 2 -2.57 16.76 -7.91
CA GLY A 2 -3.29 15.53 -8.13
C GLY A 2 -2.74 14.34 -7.32
N ASP A 3 -3.13 14.29 -6.04
CA ASP A 3 -3.00 13.09 -5.21
C ASP A 3 -3.82 11.97 -5.86
N THR A 4 -3.15 10.92 -6.30
CA THR A 4 -3.78 9.84 -7.04
C THR A 4 -4.10 8.69 -6.10
N VAL A 5 -5.32 8.65 -5.62
CA VAL A 5 -5.87 7.63 -4.73
C VAL A 5 -6.67 6.62 -5.56
N MET A 6 -6.69 5.35 -5.13
CA MET A 6 -7.33 4.27 -5.89
C MET A 6 -8.81 4.11 -5.61
N CYS A 7 -9.53 3.80 -6.67
CA CYS A 7 -10.92 3.33 -6.68
C CYS A 7 -11.00 1.81 -6.42
N GLY A 8 -12.18 1.30 -6.01
CA GLY A 8 -12.45 -0.13 -5.87
C GLY A 8 -13.37 -0.64 -6.98
N ILE A 9 -12.99 -1.72 -7.66
CA ILE A 9 -13.83 -2.43 -8.63
C ILE A 9 -14.23 -3.79 -8.08
N VAL A 10 -15.51 -4.15 -8.25
CA VAL A 10 -16.04 -5.51 -8.04
C VAL A 10 -16.95 -5.86 -9.20
N GLY A 11 -16.84 -7.08 -9.72
CA GLY A 11 -17.75 -7.66 -10.70
C GLY A 11 -18.19 -9.05 -10.28
N PHE A 12 -19.39 -9.45 -10.67
CA PHE A 12 -19.95 -10.76 -10.37
C PHE A 12 -20.86 -11.23 -11.51
N THR A 13 -20.72 -12.50 -11.89
CA THR A 13 -21.68 -13.20 -12.71
C THR A 13 -21.82 -14.65 -12.23
N GLY A 14 -23.06 -15.11 -12.03
CA GLY A 14 -23.27 -16.43 -11.43
C GLY A 14 -24.73 -16.81 -11.26
N ASN A 15 -25.01 -17.54 -10.18
CA ASN A 15 -26.35 -18.01 -9.83
C ASN A 15 -27.08 -17.13 -8.81
N ASN A 16 -26.29 -16.38 -8.02
CA ASN A 16 -26.81 -15.56 -6.94
C ASN A 16 -27.13 -14.15 -7.41
N GLU A 17 -27.86 -13.39 -6.58
CA GLU A 17 -28.10 -11.95 -6.80
C GLU A 17 -26.78 -11.17 -6.74
N ALA A 18 -26.49 -10.42 -7.78
CA ALA A 18 -25.22 -9.70 -7.91
C ALA A 18 -25.09 -8.52 -6.92
N ALA A 19 -26.14 -7.72 -6.72
CA ALA A 19 -26.06 -6.49 -5.94
C ALA A 19 -25.56 -6.70 -4.49
N PRO A 20 -26.03 -7.68 -3.70
CA PRO A 20 -25.47 -7.94 -2.36
C PRO A 20 -23.98 -8.31 -2.39
N ILE A 21 -23.55 -9.10 -3.37
CA ILE A 21 -22.14 -9.53 -3.53
C ILE A 21 -21.27 -8.33 -3.90
N LEU A 22 -21.72 -7.50 -4.84
CA LEU A 22 -21.02 -6.27 -5.22
C LEU A 22 -20.85 -5.33 -4.02
N LEU A 23 -21.92 -5.10 -3.24
CA LEU A 23 -21.88 -4.23 -2.06
C LEU A 23 -21.02 -4.80 -0.92
N ASP A 24 -20.98 -6.11 -0.73
CA ASP A 24 -20.09 -6.77 0.23
C ASP A 24 -18.62 -6.58 -0.20
N GLY A 25 -18.29 -6.89 -1.45
CA GLY A 25 -16.93 -6.68 -1.99
C GLY A 25 -16.49 -5.21 -1.98
N LEU A 26 -17.35 -4.28 -2.40
CA LEU A 26 -17.07 -2.85 -2.34
C LEU A 26 -16.84 -2.36 -0.91
N SER A 27 -17.53 -2.95 0.09
CA SER A 27 -17.30 -2.61 1.49
C SER A 27 -15.89 -2.96 1.99
N LYS A 28 -15.27 -3.98 1.41
CA LYS A 28 -13.88 -4.37 1.66
C LYS A 28 -12.87 -3.49 0.92
N LEU A 29 -13.32 -2.73 -0.08
CA LEU A 29 -12.49 -1.82 -0.88
C LEU A 29 -12.73 -0.33 -0.56
N GLU A 30 -13.66 0.00 0.34
CA GLU A 30 -14.01 1.38 0.66
C GLU A 30 -12.81 2.20 1.21
N TYR A 31 -11.80 1.51 1.78
CA TYR A 31 -10.53 2.14 2.19
C TYR A 31 -9.72 2.69 1.00
N ARG A 32 -10.07 2.31 -0.24
CA ARG A 32 -9.42 2.78 -1.47
C ARG A 32 -10.11 4.03 -2.06
N GLY A 33 -11.43 4.21 -1.82
CA GLY A 33 -12.18 5.37 -2.31
C GLY A 33 -13.57 5.44 -1.71
N TYR A 34 -14.04 6.63 -1.38
CA TYR A 34 -15.31 6.85 -0.67
C TYR A 34 -16.05 8.14 -1.06
N ASP A 35 -15.66 8.80 -2.15
CA ASP A 35 -16.28 10.06 -2.62
C ASP A 35 -17.61 9.83 -3.29
N SER A 36 -17.73 8.72 -3.98
CA SER A 36 -18.97 8.25 -4.58
C SER A 36 -18.90 6.74 -4.83
N ALA A 37 -20.06 6.11 -4.97
CA ALA A 37 -20.17 4.69 -5.25
C ALA A 37 -21.32 4.43 -6.23
N GLY A 38 -21.27 3.30 -6.93
CA GLY A 38 -22.38 2.86 -7.76
C GLY A 38 -22.23 1.43 -8.23
N ILE A 39 -23.36 0.87 -8.64
CA ILE A 39 -23.47 -0.48 -9.21
C ILE A 39 -24.30 -0.42 -10.50
N ALA A 40 -24.01 -1.33 -11.42
CA ALA A 40 -24.88 -1.69 -12.53
C ALA A 40 -25.15 -3.19 -12.45
N VAL A 41 -26.41 -3.59 -12.44
CA VAL A 41 -26.82 -5.00 -12.32
C VAL A 41 -27.81 -5.34 -13.43
N ARG A 42 -27.71 -6.53 -13.98
CA ARG A 42 -28.53 -6.99 -15.08
C ARG A 42 -29.18 -8.32 -14.77
N ASN A 43 -30.46 -8.43 -15.10
CA ASN A 43 -31.26 -9.64 -14.97
C ASN A 43 -31.57 -10.21 -16.36
N GLY A 44 -30.79 -11.18 -16.82
CA GLY A 44 -30.93 -11.78 -18.15
C GLY A 44 -30.94 -10.71 -19.25
N ASP A 45 -31.95 -10.71 -20.13
CA ASP A 45 -32.05 -9.76 -21.25
C ASP A 45 -32.67 -8.40 -20.85
N ALA A 46 -33.06 -8.21 -19.59
CA ALA A 46 -33.59 -6.93 -19.14
C ALA A 46 -32.58 -5.80 -19.22
N GLU A 47 -33.04 -4.56 -19.33
CA GLU A 47 -32.18 -3.39 -19.24
C GLU A 47 -31.46 -3.37 -17.89
N PRO A 48 -30.18 -2.96 -17.85
CA PRO A 48 -29.40 -2.91 -16.62
C PRO A 48 -29.94 -1.83 -15.67
N GLU A 49 -30.06 -2.17 -14.40
CA GLU A 49 -30.37 -1.21 -13.35
C GLU A 49 -29.09 -0.58 -12.83
N ILE A 50 -28.97 0.75 -12.96
CA ILE A 50 -27.79 1.53 -12.54
C ILE A 50 -28.16 2.42 -11.36
N VAL A 51 -27.51 2.21 -10.21
CA VAL A 51 -27.69 3.02 -9.00
C VAL A 51 -26.38 3.66 -8.62
N LYS A 52 -26.38 4.99 -8.47
CA LYS A 52 -25.18 5.80 -8.17
C LYS A 52 -25.46 6.74 -7.02
N ALA A 53 -24.48 6.92 -6.13
CA ALA A 53 -24.57 7.80 -4.97
C ALA A 53 -23.27 8.62 -4.79
N LYS A 54 -23.43 9.91 -4.44
CA LYS A 54 -22.34 10.72 -3.91
C LYS A 54 -22.14 10.37 -2.43
N GLY A 55 -20.87 10.26 -1.99
CA GLY A 55 -20.48 9.96 -0.61
C GLY A 55 -20.16 8.49 -0.38
N LYS A 56 -20.04 8.12 0.88
CA LYS A 56 -19.63 6.78 1.32
C LYS A 56 -20.59 5.68 0.82
N LEU A 57 -20.09 4.46 0.72
CA LEU A 57 -20.84 3.29 0.28
C LEU A 57 -22.15 3.05 1.07
N LYS A 58 -22.21 3.52 2.32
CA LYS A 58 -23.42 3.47 3.15
C LYS A 58 -24.64 4.08 2.46
N VAL A 59 -24.47 5.21 1.73
CA VAL A 59 -25.55 5.87 1.01
C VAL A 59 -26.11 4.95 -0.09
N LEU A 60 -25.22 4.31 -0.85
CA LEU A 60 -25.61 3.35 -1.90
C LEU A 60 -26.31 2.13 -1.31
N LYS A 61 -25.85 1.61 -0.16
CA LYS A 61 -26.50 0.50 0.57
C LYS A 61 -27.92 0.86 1.00
N GLU A 62 -28.12 2.05 1.54
CA GLU A 62 -29.45 2.54 1.94
C GLU A 62 -30.38 2.67 0.73
N MET A 63 -29.91 3.26 -0.39
CA MET A 63 -30.69 3.42 -1.63
C MET A 63 -31.12 2.07 -2.24
N THR A 64 -30.31 1.03 -2.10
CA THR A 64 -30.54 -0.29 -2.67
C THR A 64 -31.15 -1.30 -1.67
N ASN A 65 -31.48 -0.86 -0.45
CA ASN A 65 -31.90 -1.74 0.66
C ASN A 65 -30.92 -2.92 0.83
N ASP A 66 -29.63 -2.60 1.04
CA ASP A 66 -28.51 -3.55 1.09
C ASP A 66 -28.45 -4.49 -0.13
N GLY A 67 -28.77 -3.96 -1.32
CA GLY A 67 -28.78 -4.67 -2.59
C GLY A 67 -30.04 -5.50 -2.85
N LYS A 68 -30.99 -5.58 -1.92
CA LYS A 68 -32.19 -6.39 -2.08
C LYS A 68 -33.21 -5.81 -3.08
N ALA A 69 -33.16 -4.50 -3.28
CA ALA A 69 -34.04 -3.82 -4.23
C ALA A 69 -33.61 -4.02 -5.69
N VAL A 70 -32.32 -4.26 -5.94
CA VAL A 70 -31.74 -4.40 -7.30
C VAL A 70 -31.58 -5.88 -7.63
N LYS A 71 -32.23 -6.35 -8.69
CA LYS A 71 -32.31 -7.76 -9.05
C LYS A 71 -31.46 -8.09 -10.28
N GLY A 72 -30.77 -9.21 -10.22
CA GLY A 72 -30.01 -9.75 -11.34
C GLY A 72 -28.77 -10.53 -10.91
N ALA A 73 -28.31 -11.41 -11.80
CA ALA A 73 -27.24 -12.37 -11.54
C ALA A 73 -25.88 -11.96 -12.17
N CYS A 74 -25.83 -10.80 -12.84
CA CYS A 74 -24.61 -10.26 -13.42
C CYS A 74 -24.52 -8.76 -13.13
N GLY A 75 -23.35 -8.27 -12.69
CA GLY A 75 -23.18 -6.85 -12.43
C GLY A 75 -21.75 -6.45 -12.13
N ILE A 76 -21.52 -5.14 -12.19
CA ILE A 76 -20.27 -4.47 -11.87
C ILE A 76 -20.53 -3.33 -10.88
N GLY A 77 -19.57 -3.06 -10.01
CA GLY A 77 -19.69 -2.01 -9.01
C GLY A 77 -18.36 -1.32 -8.77
N HIS A 78 -18.45 -0.11 -8.22
CA HIS A 78 -17.32 0.78 -8.06
C HIS A 78 -17.45 1.66 -6.82
N THR A 79 -16.33 1.89 -6.11
CA THR A 79 -16.14 2.98 -5.17
C THR A 79 -15.09 3.91 -5.73
N ARG A 80 -15.43 5.21 -5.82
CA ARG A 80 -14.63 6.20 -6.52
C ARG A 80 -13.87 7.09 -5.54
N TRP A 81 -12.64 7.40 -5.94
CA TRP A 81 -11.91 8.57 -5.51
C TRP A 81 -11.75 9.51 -6.72
N ALA A 82 -12.17 10.76 -6.57
CA ALA A 82 -12.22 11.69 -7.69
C ALA A 82 -10.82 12.12 -8.15
N THR A 83 -10.47 11.77 -9.39
CA THR A 83 -9.27 12.24 -10.10
C THR A 83 -9.65 13.25 -11.18
N HIS A 84 -10.72 12.97 -11.94
CA HIS A 84 -11.28 13.84 -12.98
C HIS A 84 -12.75 14.13 -12.70
N GLY A 85 -13.11 15.39 -12.58
CA GLY A 85 -14.46 15.84 -12.20
C GLY A 85 -14.73 15.71 -10.70
N GLU A 86 -15.43 16.70 -10.14
CA GLU A 86 -15.77 16.74 -8.71
C GLU A 86 -16.62 15.54 -8.26
N PRO A 87 -16.61 15.18 -6.96
CA PRO A 87 -17.50 14.18 -6.41
C PRO A 87 -18.98 14.53 -6.60
N SER A 88 -19.65 13.81 -7.47
CA SER A 88 -21.07 13.98 -7.78
C SER A 88 -21.69 12.66 -8.25
N THR A 89 -23.02 12.57 -8.24
CA THR A 89 -23.72 11.38 -8.77
C THR A 89 -23.49 11.22 -10.28
N VAL A 90 -23.32 12.32 -11.02
CA VAL A 90 -23.05 12.29 -12.47
C VAL A 90 -21.68 11.70 -12.76
N ASN A 91 -20.68 12.13 -12.00
CA ASN A 91 -19.30 11.66 -12.13
C ASN A 91 -19.01 10.33 -11.45
N ALA A 92 -19.97 9.79 -10.66
CA ALA A 92 -19.86 8.45 -10.09
C ALA A 92 -19.92 7.37 -11.16
N HIS A 93 -19.18 6.26 -10.98
CA HIS A 93 -19.26 5.08 -11.83
C HIS A 93 -20.44 4.19 -11.39
N PRO A 94 -20.98 3.34 -12.29
CA PRO A 94 -20.62 3.10 -13.69
C PRO A 94 -20.99 4.23 -14.65
N HIS A 95 -20.27 4.30 -15.80
CA HIS A 95 -20.66 5.11 -16.95
C HIS A 95 -21.18 4.24 -18.09
N CYS A 96 -22.02 4.80 -18.98
CA CYS A 96 -22.59 4.12 -20.13
C CYS A 96 -22.43 4.91 -21.43
N SER A 97 -22.53 4.20 -22.56
CA SER A 97 -22.66 4.80 -23.89
C SER A 97 -24.02 5.50 -24.03
N ASP A 98 -24.21 6.30 -25.10
CA ASP A 98 -25.41 7.12 -25.28
C ASP A 98 -26.71 6.29 -25.38
N ASP A 99 -26.62 5.07 -25.86
CA ASP A 99 -27.70 4.09 -25.98
C ASP A 99 -27.65 2.93 -24.99
N GLU A 100 -26.78 3.08 -23.95
CA GLU A 100 -26.57 2.07 -22.88
C GLU A 100 -26.11 0.69 -23.38
N ASN A 101 -25.56 0.61 -24.59
CA ASN A 101 -25.01 -0.63 -25.13
C ASN A 101 -23.78 -1.11 -24.38
N VAL A 102 -22.96 -0.18 -23.90
CA VAL A 102 -21.72 -0.44 -23.16
C VAL A 102 -21.78 0.26 -21.82
N ILE A 103 -21.55 -0.49 -20.75
CA ILE A 103 -21.50 0.01 -19.38
C ILE A 103 -20.17 -0.42 -18.77
N ALA A 104 -19.44 0.53 -18.15
CA ALA A 104 -18.17 0.18 -17.54
C ALA A 104 -17.87 0.97 -16.27
N VAL A 105 -16.99 0.36 -15.48
CA VAL A 105 -16.25 0.99 -14.36
C VAL A 105 -14.76 0.96 -14.64
N HIS A 106 -14.03 1.91 -14.09
CA HIS A 106 -12.62 2.12 -14.40
C HIS A 106 -11.84 2.57 -13.17
N ASN A 107 -10.67 1.96 -12.96
CA ASN A 107 -9.61 2.44 -12.09
C ASN A 107 -8.41 2.85 -12.96
N GLY A 108 -7.81 3.99 -12.69
CA GLY A 108 -6.67 4.49 -13.44
C GLY A 108 -6.87 5.89 -13.95
N ILE A 109 -6.02 6.31 -14.88
CA ILE A 109 -6.07 7.61 -15.56
C ILE A 109 -5.84 7.41 -17.05
N ILE A 110 -6.75 7.93 -17.86
CA ILE A 110 -6.62 7.99 -19.32
C ILE A 110 -6.05 9.35 -19.70
N GLU A 111 -4.72 9.42 -19.85
CA GLU A 111 -3.99 10.67 -20.05
C GLU A 111 -4.41 11.45 -21.30
N ASN A 112 -4.76 10.75 -22.37
CA ASN A 112 -5.18 11.35 -23.62
C ASN A 112 -6.71 11.49 -23.78
N TYR A 113 -7.48 11.49 -22.67
CA TYR A 113 -8.94 11.51 -22.70
C TYR A 113 -9.51 12.74 -23.42
N GLN A 114 -8.87 13.91 -23.33
CA GLN A 114 -9.33 15.12 -24.01
C GLN A 114 -9.26 14.97 -25.53
N GLU A 115 -8.15 14.47 -26.07
CA GLU A 115 -7.99 14.18 -27.48
C GLU A 115 -9.05 13.17 -27.99
N LEU A 116 -9.25 12.10 -27.22
CA LEU A 116 -10.25 11.07 -27.55
C LEU A 116 -11.67 11.63 -27.49
N ARG A 117 -11.98 12.46 -26.49
CA ARG A 117 -13.29 13.13 -26.33
C ARG A 117 -13.60 14.01 -27.54
N GLU A 118 -12.67 14.85 -27.97
CA GLU A 118 -12.85 15.70 -29.16
C GLU A 118 -13.12 14.87 -30.44
N LYS A 119 -12.41 13.77 -30.61
CA LYS A 119 -12.64 12.85 -31.74
C LYS A 119 -14.02 12.20 -31.70
N LEU A 120 -14.48 11.81 -30.51
CA LEU A 120 -15.80 11.18 -30.31
C LEU A 120 -16.92 12.20 -30.50
N ILE A 121 -16.78 13.45 -30.07
CA ILE A 121 -17.73 14.54 -30.33
C ILE A 121 -17.91 14.73 -31.85
N LYS A 122 -16.82 14.73 -32.61
CA LYS A 122 -16.88 14.82 -34.11
C LYS A 122 -17.57 13.59 -34.73
N LYS A 123 -17.72 12.48 -33.99
CA LYS A 123 -18.46 11.28 -34.40
C LYS A 123 -19.90 11.25 -33.90
N GLY A 124 -20.38 12.31 -33.23
CA GLY A 124 -21.74 12.46 -32.75
C GLY A 124 -22.01 12.01 -31.31
N TYR A 125 -20.96 11.62 -30.56
CA TYR A 125 -21.11 11.27 -29.13
C TYR A 125 -21.30 12.51 -28.28
N THR A 126 -22.16 12.41 -27.28
CA THR A 126 -22.38 13.43 -26.24
C THR A 126 -21.70 13.03 -24.94
N PHE A 127 -21.49 13.94 -24.01
CA PHE A 127 -20.84 13.65 -22.73
C PHE A 127 -21.63 14.30 -21.59
N LYS A 128 -21.94 13.50 -20.56
CA LYS A 128 -22.72 13.95 -19.39
C LYS A 128 -21.81 14.23 -18.20
N SER A 129 -20.65 13.55 -18.12
CA SER A 129 -19.71 13.68 -17.02
C SER A 129 -18.41 14.37 -17.46
N GLU A 130 -17.60 14.71 -16.46
CA GLU A 130 -16.25 15.27 -16.65
C GLU A 130 -15.16 14.19 -16.58
N THR A 131 -15.56 12.90 -16.47
CA THR A 131 -14.63 11.81 -16.23
C THR A 131 -13.98 11.32 -17.53
N ASP A 132 -12.75 10.88 -17.42
CA ASP A 132 -12.02 10.17 -18.46
C ASP A 132 -12.63 8.79 -18.74
N THR A 133 -13.29 8.18 -17.75
CA THR A 133 -13.98 6.90 -17.87
C THR A 133 -15.13 6.95 -18.87
N GLU A 134 -15.93 8.00 -18.89
CA GLU A 134 -17.01 8.14 -19.89
C GLU A 134 -16.44 8.17 -21.32
N VAL A 135 -15.25 8.74 -21.48
CA VAL A 135 -14.54 8.75 -22.77
C VAL A 135 -14.12 7.33 -23.18
N ALA A 136 -13.60 6.52 -22.24
CA ALA A 136 -13.26 5.13 -22.53
C ALA A 136 -14.49 4.31 -22.91
N VAL A 137 -15.60 4.44 -22.19
CA VAL A 137 -16.85 3.73 -22.48
C VAL A 137 -17.35 4.03 -23.90
N LYS A 138 -17.36 5.31 -24.27
CA LYS A 138 -17.81 5.75 -25.61
C LYS A 138 -16.82 5.37 -26.71
N LEU A 139 -15.53 5.26 -26.41
CA LEU A 139 -14.54 4.76 -27.34
C LEU A 139 -14.75 3.26 -27.62
N ILE A 140 -15.05 2.47 -26.58
CA ILE A 140 -15.35 1.04 -26.72
C ILE A 140 -16.64 0.86 -27.55
N ASP A 141 -17.71 1.62 -27.26
CA ASP A 141 -18.95 1.59 -28.01
C ASP A 141 -18.76 1.99 -29.48
N TYR A 142 -17.94 3.04 -29.73
CA TYR A 142 -17.60 3.44 -31.10
C TYR A 142 -16.97 2.29 -31.90
N TYR A 143 -16.01 1.59 -31.31
CA TYR A 143 -15.37 0.48 -32.01
C TYR A 143 -16.28 -0.75 -32.14
N TYR A 144 -17.12 -1.03 -31.13
CA TYR A 144 -18.11 -2.09 -31.17
C TYR A 144 -19.08 -1.89 -32.35
N LYS A 145 -19.63 -0.70 -32.50
CA LYS A 145 -20.53 -0.36 -33.63
C LYS A 145 -19.82 -0.32 -34.97
N LYS A 146 -18.58 0.19 -35.00
CA LYS A 146 -17.85 0.39 -36.25
C LYS A 146 -17.48 -0.91 -36.93
N TYR A 147 -17.06 -1.90 -36.17
CA TYR A 147 -16.56 -3.16 -36.74
C TYR A 147 -17.57 -4.29 -36.72
N LEU A 148 -18.72 -4.12 -36.04
CA LEU A 148 -19.74 -5.15 -35.83
C LEU A 148 -19.12 -6.47 -35.34
N GLY A 149 -18.07 -6.33 -34.54
CA GLY A 149 -17.26 -7.44 -34.03
C GLY A 149 -17.71 -7.92 -32.66
N THR A 150 -16.85 -8.69 -32.03
CA THR A 150 -17.08 -9.17 -30.66
C THR A 150 -16.70 -8.08 -29.63
N PRO A 151 -17.16 -8.20 -28.37
CA PRO A 151 -16.66 -7.35 -27.30
C PRO A 151 -15.15 -7.34 -27.14
N VAL A 152 -14.48 -8.47 -27.36
CA VAL A 152 -13.00 -8.57 -27.33
C VAL A 152 -12.38 -7.71 -28.43
N ASP A 153 -12.91 -7.74 -29.67
CA ASP A 153 -12.42 -6.89 -30.75
C ASP A 153 -12.60 -5.41 -30.47
N ALA A 154 -13.77 -5.04 -29.93
CA ALA A 154 -14.07 -3.66 -29.56
C ALA A 154 -13.10 -3.12 -28.49
N LEU A 155 -12.85 -3.93 -27.46
CA LEU A 155 -11.89 -3.62 -26.41
C LEU A 155 -10.47 -3.49 -26.96
N ASN A 156 -10.00 -4.47 -27.76
CA ASN A 156 -8.66 -4.41 -28.35
C ASN A 156 -8.44 -3.13 -29.15
N HIS A 157 -9.40 -2.76 -29.99
CA HIS A 157 -9.33 -1.53 -30.77
C HIS A 157 -9.35 -0.25 -29.94
N ALA A 158 -10.06 -0.24 -28.80
CA ALA A 158 -10.11 0.88 -27.89
C ALA A 158 -8.81 1.00 -27.08
N LEU A 159 -8.33 -0.12 -26.52
CA LEU A 159 -7.20 -0.15 -25.60
C LEU A 159 -5.87 0.28 -26.26
N VAL A 160 -5.64 -0.04 -27.52
CA VAL A 160 -4.46 0.43 -28.26
C VAL A 160 -4.47 1.95 -28.53
N ARG A 161 -5.58 2.64 -28.30
CA ARG A 161 -5.71 4.11 -28.44
C ARG A 161 -5.61 4.84 -27.10
N ILE A 162 -5.79 4.15 -26.00
CA ILE A 162 -5.74 4.71 -24.64
C ILE A 162 -4.27 4.81 -24.20
N ARG A 163 -3.88 5.99 -23.71
CA ARG A 163 -2.62 6.22 -23.00
C ARG A 163 -2.88 6.35 -21.51
N GLY A 164 -1.93 5.88 -20.69
CA GLY A 164 -2.05 5.88 -19.24
C GLY A 164 -2.35 4.49 -18.66
N SER A 165 -2.79 4.45 -17.41
CA SER A 165 -3.10 3.23 -16.67
C SER A 165 -4.61 2.97 -16.65
N TYR A 166 -5.02 1.70 -16.68
CA TYR A 166 -6.41 1.32 -16.56
C TYR A 166 -6.62 -0.08 -15.99
N ALA A 167 -7.71 -0.23 -15.24
CA ALA A 167 -8.39 -1.49 -14.98
C ALA A 167 -9.88 -1.26 -15.28
N LEU A 168 -10.40 -1.94 -16.28
CA LEU A 168 -11.76 -1.79 -16.79
C LEU A 168 -12.57 -3.06 -16.53
N ALA A 169 -13.80 -2.90 -16.04
CA ALA A 169 -14.82 -3.94 -16.07
C ALA A 169 -15.99 -3.44 -16.91
N VAL A 170 -16.38 -4.21 -17.93
CA VAL A 170 -17.28 -3.78 -18.99
C VAL A 170 -18.39 -4.81 -19.20
N MET A 171 -19.61 -4.34 -19.34
CA MET A 171 -20.79 -5.13 -19.75
C MET A 171 -21.32 -4.62 -21.08
N PHE A 172 -21.74 -5.53 -21.94
CA PHE A 172 -22.36 -5.24 -23.25
C PHE A 172 -23.82 -5.68 -23.25
N LYS A 173 -24.68 -4.89 -23.86
CA LYS A 173 -26.12 -5.17 -23.94
C LYS A 173 -26.41 -6.49 -24.64
N ASP A 174 -25.70 -6.80 -25.71
CA ASP A 174 -25.92 -8.00 -26.54
C ASP A 174 -25.31 -9.27 -25.91
N TYR A 175 -24.60 -9.16 -24.79
CA TYR A 175 -23.94 -10.26 -24.10
C TYR A 175 -24.39 -10.36 -22.64
N PRO A 176 -25.66 -10.73 -22.38
CA PRO A 176 -26.18 -10.84 -21.03
C PRO A 176 -25.44 -11.93 -20.24
N GLY A 177 -25.15 -11.63 -18.97
CA GLY A 177 -24.42 -12.57 -18.09
C GLY A 177 -22.93 -12.63 -18.28
N GLU A 178 -22.34 -11.78 -19.13
CA GLU A 178 -20.91 -11.69 -19.37
C GLU A 178 -20.32 -10.39 -18.85
N ILE A 179 -19.11 -10.48 -18.28
CA ILE A 179 -18.29 -9.33 -17.90
C ILE A 179 -16.96 -9.44 -18.62
N TYR A 180 -16.53 -8.34 -19.22
CA TYR A 180 -15.24 -8.23 -19.87
C TYR A 180 -14.31 -7.38 -19.03
N ALA A 181 -13.08 -7.81 -18.85
CA ALA A 181 -12.08 -7.10 -18.07
C ALA A 181 -10.84 -6.85 -18.90
N ALA A 182 -10.21 -5.71 -18.66
CA ALA A 182 -8.92 -5.38 -19.25
C ALA A 182 -8.10 -4.55 -18.27
N ARG A 183 -6.76 -4.74 -18.31
CA ARG A 183 -5.90 -3.94 -17.44
C ARG A 183 -4.58 -3.54 -18.09
N LYS A 184 -4.07 -2.38 -17.63
CA LYS A 184 -2.70 -1.92 -17.83
C LYS A 184 -2.29 -1.11 -16.60
N ASP A 185 -1.24 -1.56 -15.90
CA ASP A 185 -0.63 -0.90 -14.73
C ASP A 185 -1.55 -0.67 -13.51
N SER A 186 -2.84 -0.96 -13.58
CA SER A 186 -3.80 -0.98 -12.46
C SER A 186 -4.15 -2.41 -12.07
N PRO A 187 -4.25 -2.77 -10.77
CA PRO A 187 -4.47 -4.16 -10.34
C PRO A 187 -5.88 -4.65 -10.66
N MET A 188 -5.97 -5.93 -11.05
CA MET A 188 -7.23 -6.64 -11.26
C MET A 188 -7.02 -8.14 -11.20
N ILE A 189 -7.90 -8.84 -10.50
CA ILE A 189 -7.91 -10.28 -10.33
C ILE A 189 -9.27 -10.87 -10.66
N ILE A 190 -9.30 -12.13 -11.01
CA ILE A 190 -10.53 -12.89 -11.27
C ILE A 190 -10.55 -14.12 -10.37
N GLY A 191 -11.64 -14.29 -9.62
CA GLY A 191 -11.93 -15.50 -8.86
C GLY A 191 -12.97 -16.35 -9.55
N VAL A 192 -12.84 -17.68 -9.49
CA VAL A 192 -13.80 -18.63 -10.10
C VAL A 192 -14.15 -19.72 -9.10
N THR A 193 -15.43 -20.09 -9.10
CA THR A 193 -15.97 -21.28 -8.41
C THR A 193 -16.74 -22.15 -9.39
N GLY A 194 -17.29 -23.29 -8.95
CA GLY A 194 -18.02 -24.21 -9.81
C GLY A 194 -19.34 -23.69 -10.43
N GLY A 195 -19.63 -22.39 -10.35
CA GLY A 195 -20.85 -21.81 -10.92
C GLY A 195 -20.89 -20.29 -10.87
N GLU A 196 -19.81 -19.65 -10.43
CA GLU A 196 -19.74 -18.21 -10.24
C GLU A 196 -18.37 -17.68 -10.61
N SER A 197 -18.34 -16.47 -11.17
CA SER A 197 -17.12 -15.74 -11.48
C SER A 197 -17.14 -14.36 -10.83
N TYR A 198 -16.03 -13.98 -10.25
CA TYR A 198 -15.81 -12.76 -9.51
C TYR A 198 -14.68 -11.96 -10.14
N LEU A 199 -14.81 -10.66 -10.17
CA LEU A 199 -13.78 -9.72 -10.58
C LEU A 199 -13.54 -8.74 -9.44
N ALA A 200 -12.30 -8.41 -9.15
CA ALA A 200 -11.97 -7.40 -8.16
C ALA A 200 -10.64 -6.70 -8.44
N SER A 201 -10.53 -5.46 -7.98
CA SER A 201 -9.26 -4.73 -7.98
C SER A 201 -8.32 -5.14 -6.85
N ASP A 202 -8.82 -5.92 -5.87
CA ASP A 202 -8.04 -6.47 -4.75
C ASP A 202 -8.65 -7.79 -4.27
N VAL A 203 -7.78 -8.71 -3.83
CA VAL A 203 -8.18 -10.03 -3.37
C VAL A 203 -9.12 -10.01 -2.16
N SER A 204 -8.99 -9.02 -1.28
CA SER A 204 -9.82 -8.87 -0.08
C SER A 204 -11.31 -8.80 -0.38
N ALA A 205 -11.69 -8.26 -1.55
CA ALA A 205 -13.09 -8.13 -1.97
C ALA A 205 -13.77 -9.47 -2.26
N ILE A 206 -13.02 -10.49 -2.67
CA ILE A 206 -13.55 -11.79 -3.11
C ILE A 206 -13.10 -12.99 -2.27
N LEU A 207 -12.17 -12.78 -1.33
CA LEU A 207 -11.58 -13.86 -0.52
C LEU A 207 -12.61 -14.70 0.25
N LYS A 208 -13.73 -14.09 0.65
CA LYS A 208 -14.87 -14.76 1.30
C LYS A 208 -15.56 -15.79 0.39
N TYR A 209 -15.52 -15.57 -0.92
CA TYR A 209 -16.24 -16.38 -1.91
C TYR A 209 -15.33 -17.41 -2.56
N THR A 210 -14.07 -17.07 -2.84
CA THR A 210 -13.10 -17.99 -3.44
C THR A 210 -11.66 -17.59 -3.09
N ARG A 211 -10.81 -18.60 -2.93
CA ARG A 211 -9.36 -18.45 -2.81
C ARG A 211 -8.62 -18.74 -4.12
N ASN A 212 -9.32 -19.27 -5.10
CA ASN A 212 -8.77 -19.62 -6.41
C ASN A 212 -8.90 -18.44 -7.34
N VAL A 213 -7.76 -17.86 -7.75
CA VAL A 213 -7.72 -16.64 -8.52
C VAL A 213 -6.79 -16.73 -9.74
N TYR A 214 -7.10 -15.93 -10.73
CA TYR A 214 -6.25 -15.65 -11.89
C TYR A 214 -5.82 -14.19 -11.86
N TYR A 215 -4.58 -13.92 -12.19
CA TYR A 215 -4.05 -12.57 -12.37
C TYR A 215 -4.08 -12.21 -13.85
N ILE A 216 -4.78 -11.13 -14.20
CA ILE A 216 -4.73 -10.56 -15.56
C ILE A 216 -3.39 -9.85 -15.72
N GLY A 217 -2.64 -10.11 -16.78
CA GLY A 217 -1.41 -9.41 -17.12
C GLY A 217 -1.68 -8.01 -17.71
N ASN A 218 -0.61 -7.23 -17.90
CA ASN A 218 -0.71 -5.96 -18.60
C ASN A 218 -1.06 -6.18 -20.06
N MET A 219 -1.99 -5.36 -20.58
CA MET A 219 -2.46 -5.44 -21.96
C MET A 219 -3.13 -6.79 -22.30
N GLU A 220 -3.71 -7.45 -21.30
CA GLU A 220 -4.53 -8.64 -21.48
C GLU A 220 -5.99 -8.35 -21.19
N LEU A 221 -6.86 -9.17 -21.79
CA LEU A 221 -8.30 -9.16 -21.57
C LEU A 221 -8.77 -10.47 -20.96
N ALA A 222 -9.90 -10.39 -20.27
CA ALA A 222 -10.61 -11.57 -19.77
C ALA A 222 -12.11 -11.45 -20.07
N ARG A 223 -12.74 -12.57 -20.44
CA ARG A 223 -14.18 -12.72 -20.53
C ARG A 223 -14.63 -13.64 -19.42
N LEU A 224 -15.43 -13.10 -18.52
CA LEU A 224 -16.05 -13.85 -17.42
C LEU A 224 -17.45 -14.26 -17.81
N THR A 225 -17.75 -15.52 -17.60
CA THR A 225 -19.09 -16.10 -17.69
C THR A 225 -19.38 -16.83 -16.39
N LYS A 226 -20.57 -17.38 -16.24
CA LYS A 226 -20.98 -18.12 -15.06
C LYS A 226 -20.06 -19.32 -14.78
N GLY A 227 -19.13 -19.17 -13.80
CA GLY A 227 -18.21 -20.20 -13.36
C GLY A 227 -17.05 -20.51 -14.33
N ALA A 228 -16.82 -19.65 -15.34
CA ALA A 228 -15.72 -19.81 -16.28
C ALA A 228 -15.11 -18.46 -16.70
N VAL A 229 -13.84 -18.51 -17.10
CA VAL A 229 -13.11 -17.36 -17.63
C VAL A 229 -12.24 -17.78 -18.82
N ALA A 230 -12.21 -16.94 -19.85
CA ALA A 230 -11.28 -17.03 -20.97
C ALA A 230 -10.41 -15.76 -21.01
N PHE A 231 -9.13 -15.90 -21.37
CA PHE A 231 -8.19 -14.80 -21.42
C PHE A 231 -7.71 -14.59 -22.86
N TYR A 232 -7.44 -13.34 -23.23
CA TYR A 232 -7.04 -12.94 -24.56
C TYR A 232 -5.87 -11.96 -24.51
N ASN A 233 -4.99 -12.03 -25.52
CA ASN A 233 -4.02 -10.99 -25.80
C ASN A 233 -4.66 -9.84 -26.62
N LEU A 234 -3.90 -8.77 -26.92
CA LEU A 234 -4.40 -7.64 -27.73
C LEU A 234 -4.66 -7.98 -29.21
N ASP A 235 -4.19 -9.11 -29.70
CA ASP A 235 -4.48 -9.59 -31.04
C ASP A 235 -5.78 -10.40 -31.09
N GLY A 236 -6.44 -10.59 -29.92
CA GLY A 236 -7.68 -11.36 -29.78
C GLY A 236 -7.48 -12.87 -29.70
N GLU A 237 -6.24 -13.33 -29.59
CA GLU A 237 -5.93 -14.75 -29.44
C GLU A 237 -6.15 -15.20 -27.99
N GLU A 238 -6.78 -16.36 -27.82
CA GLU A 238 -7.00 -16.93 -26.48
C GLU A 238 -5.68 -17.43 -25.88
N ILE A 239 -5.42 -17.04 -24.65
CA ILE A 239 -4.20 -17.42 -23.90
C ILE A 239 -4.57 -18.22 -22.66
N GLN A 240 -3.70 -19.14 -22.25
CA GLN A 240 -3.87 -19.93 -21.04
C GLN A 240 -3.25 -19.23 -19.83
N LYS A 241 -3.95 -19.28 -18.70
CA LYS A 241 -3.48 -18.75 -17.41
C LYS A 241 -3.48 -19.82 -16.34
N GLU A 242 -2.50 -19.75 -15.47
CA GLU A 242 -2.41 -20.62 -14.30
C GLU A 242 -3.26 -20.04 -13.16
N MET A 243 -4.08 -20.89 -12.55
CA MET A 243 -4.86 -20.55 -11.35
C MET A 243 -3.94 -20.60 -10.13
N LYS A 244 -4.03 -19.58 -9.29
CA LYS A 244 -3.29 -19.52 -8.01
C LYS A 244 -4.25 -19.58 -6.85
N THR A 245 -3.86 -20.28 -5.79
CA THR A 245 -4.63 -20.33 -4.53
C THR A 245 -4.06 -19.32 -3.55
N ILE A 246 -4.93 -18.49 -2.99
CA ILE A 246 -4.57 -17.53 -1.94
C ILE A 246 -4.56 -18.25 -0.60
N GLU A 247 -3.42 -18.25 0.06
CA GLU A 247 -3.22 -18.91 1.36
C GLU A 247 -3.69 -18.06 2.56
N TRP A 248 -4.05 -16.81 2.34
CA TRP A 248 -4.50 -15.92 3.41
C TRP A 248 -5.79 -16.41 4.07
N ASP A 249 -5.84 -16.28 5.40
CA ASP A 249 -7.03 -16.58 6.16
C ASP A 249 -8.06 -15.45 6.02
N ALA A 250 -9.31 -15.79 5.71
CA ALA A 250 -10.41 -14.83 5.63
C ALA A 250 -10.70 -14.19 7.02
N GLU A 251 -10.48 -14.93 8.13
CA GLU A 251 -10.62 -14.42 9.49
C GLU A 251 -9.58 -13.35 9.82
N ALA A 252 -8.39 -13.42 9.20
CA ALA A 252 -7.36 -12.40 9.37
C ALA A 252 -7.78 -11.02 8.85
N ALA A 253 -8.75 -10.96 7.94
CA ALA A 253 -9.34 -9.71 7.44
C ALA A 253 -10.47 -9.14 8.31
N GLU A 254 -10.73 -9.72 9.50
CA GLU A 254 -11.72 -9.23 10.46
C GLU A 254 -11.05 -8.48 11.62
N LYS A 255 -11.80 -7.61 12.33
CA LYS A 255 -11.27 -6.81 13.45
C LYS A 255 -10.93 -7.63 14.71
N SER A 256 -11.37 -8.89 14.81
CA SER A 256 -11.06 -9.84 15.90
C SER A 256 -11.24 -9.24 17.32
N GLY A 257 -12.30 -8.44 17.52
CA GLY A 257 -12.61 -7.79 18.81
C GLY A 257 -11.93 -6.44 19.05
N TYR A 258 -11.03 -5.99 18.20
CA TYR A 258 -10.46 -4.65 18.27
C TYR A 258 -11.44 -3.58 17.73
N GLU A 259 -11.36 -2.39 18.25
CA GLU A 259 -12.19 -1.26 17.79
C GLU A 259 -11.86 -0.87 16.34
N HIS A 260 -10.55 -0.86 16.00
CA HIS A 260 -10.04 -0.47 14.69
C HIS A 260 -9.05 -1.51 14.14
N PHE A 261 -8.94 -1.60 12.81
CA PHE A 261 -7.93 -2.45 12.16
C PHE A 261 -6.52 -2.02 12.53
N MET A 262 -6.24 -0.72 12.58
CA MET A 262 -4.91 -0.22 12.94
C MET A 262 -4.46 -0.76 14.31
N LEU A 263 -5.33 -0.74 15.31
CA LEU A 263 -4.98 -1.26 16.64
C LEU A 263 -4.73 -2.77 16.61
N LYS A 264 -5.56 -3.54 15.90
CA LYS A 264 -5.35 -4.96 15.67
C LYS A 264 -3.99 -5.21 15.02
N GLU A 265 -3.69 -4.50 13.93
CA GLU A 265 -2.46 -4.64 13.16
C GLU A 265 -1.21 -4.28 13.97
N ILE A 266 -1.30 -3.28 14.87
CA ILE A 266 -0.24 -3.00 15.85
C ILE A 266 -0.02 -4.20 16.79
N HIS A 267 -1.09 -4.85 17.26
CA HIS A 267 -0.99 -6.01 18.15
C HIS A 267 -0.60 -7.31 17.43
N GLU A 268 -0.74 -7.38 16.13
CA GLU A 268 -0.30 -8.53 15.31
C GLU A 268 1.21 -8.54 15.05
N GLN A 269 1.91 -7.42 15.28
CA GLN A 269 3.34 -7.28 14.98
C GLN A 269 4.20 -8.41 15.55
N PRO A 270 4.06 -8.85 16.81
CA PRO A 270 4.87 -9.95 17.35
C PRO A 270 4.78 -11.22 16.50
N LYS A 271 3.57 -11.61 16.12
CA LYS A 271 3.32 -12.81 15.33
C LYS A 271 3.91 -12.69 13.92
N VAL A 272 3.58 -11.63 13.21
CA VAL A 272 3.98 -11.49 11.78
C VAL A 272 5.48 -11.23 11.62
N ILE A 273 6.13 -10.59 12.60
CA ILE A 273 7.59 -10.47 12.67
C ILE A 273 8.23 -11.85 12.81
N LYS A 274 7.71 -12.69 13.70
CA LYS A 274 8.19 -14.06 13.85
C LYS A 274 8.02 -14.87 12.55
N ASP A 275 6.89 -14.73 11.88
CA ASP A 275 6.64 -15.37 10.59
C ASP A 275 7.63 -14.90 9.52
N THR A 276 7.93 -13.60 9.47
CA THR A 276 8.95 -13.02 8.58
C THR A 276 10.35 -13.56 8.88
N ILE A 277 10.76 -13.63 10.15
CA ILE A 277 12.07 -14.19 10.57
C ILE A 277 12.17 -15.64 10.11
N ASN A 278 11.18 -16.45 10.42
CA ASN A 278 11.19 -17.89 10.15
C ASN A 278 11.13 -18.23 8.66
N SER A 279 10.78 -17.29 7.79
CA SER A 279 10.72 -17.51 6.33
C SER A 279 12.09 -17.75 5.71
N VAL A 280 13.17 -17.24 6.33
CA VAL A 280 14.55 -17.35 5.83
C VAL A 280 15.56 -17.77 6.92
N LEU A 281 15.18 -17.78 8.20
CA LEU A 281 16.02 -18.20 9.32
C LEU A 281 15.60 -19.58 9.81
N THR A 282 16.50 -20.56 9.71
CA THR A 282 16.28 -21.93 10.19
C THR A 282 17.56 -22.42 10.88
N ASP A 283 17.42 -22.98 12.09
CA ASP A 283 18.53 -23.53 12.88
C ASP A 283 19.76 -22.60 13.01
N GLY A 284 19.46 -21.29 13.21
CA GLY A 284 20.50 -20.26 13.36
C GLY A 284 21.18 -19.82 12.07
N ASN A 285 20.73 -20.31 10.92
CA ASN A 285 21.26 -19.96 9.61
C ASN A 285 20.23 -19.20 8.79
N ILE A 286 20.66 -18.11 8.18
CA ILE A 286 19.86 -17.34 7.22
C ILE A 286 20.16 -17.87 5.81
N SER A 287 19.10 -18.12 5.01
CA SER A 287 19.22 -18.53 3.62
C SER A 287 18.24 -17.76 2.74
N PHE A 288 18.76 -17.14 1.68
CA PHE A 288 17.97 -16.48 0.66
C PHE A 288 17.83 -17.30 -0.64
N GLU A 289 18.09 -18.62 -0.57
CA GLU A 289 17.93 -19.50 -1.74
C GLU A 289 16.49 -19.52 -2.26
N SER A 290 15.50 -19.54 -1.37
CA SER A 290 14.07 -19.45 -1.73
C SER A 290 13.70 -18.12 -2.37
N VAL A 291 14.47 -17.07 -2.11
CA VAL A 291 14.35 -15.73 -2.73
C VAL A 291 15.08 -15.67 -4.06
N GLY A 292 15.93 -16.65 -4.36
CA GLY A 292 16.75 -16.70 -5.58
C GLY A 292 17.98 -15.79 -5.54
N LEU A 293 18.44 -15.41 -4.34
CA LEU A 293 19.65 -14.59 -4.13
C LEU A 293 20.69 -15.43 -3.36
N SER A 294 21.68 -15.93 -4.08
CA SER A 294 22.74 -16.77 -3.51
C SER A 294 23.82 -15.95 -2.78
N ASP A 295 24.60 -16.62 -1.92
CA ASP A 295 25.76 -16.01 -1.28
C ASP A 295 26.81 -15.50 -2.29
N GLU A 296 26.95 -16.19 -3.42
CA GLU A 296 27.84 -15.74 -4.50
C GLU A 296 27.34 -14.44 -5.16
N ASP A 297 26.03 -14.31 -5.35
CA ASP A 297 25.43 -13.06 -5.82
C ASP A 297 25.72 -11.93 -4.83
N MET A 298 25.54 -12.17 -3.53
CA MET A 298 25.76 -11.19 -2.47
C MET A 298 27.21 -10.72 -2.39
N LYS A 299 28.19 -11.60 -2.63
CA LYS A 299 29.63 -11.25 -2.70
C LYS A 299 29.94 -10.32 -3.86
N ASN A 300 29.27 -10.51 -5.00
CA ASN A 300 29.54 -9.78 -6.22
C ASN A 300 28.88 -8.38 -6.25
N ILE A 301 27.88 -8.11 -5.41
CA ILE A 301 27.24 -6.81 -5.29
C ILE A 301 28.23 -5.80 -4.67
N GLN A 302 28.36 -4.63 -5.31
CA GLN A 302 29.26 -3.56 -4.86
C GLN A 302 28.52 -2.33 -4.35
N GLN A 303 27.26 -2.15 -4.75
CA GLN A 303 26.42 -1.04 -4.35
C GLN A 303 24.97 -1.46 -4.25
N VAL A 304 24.27 -0.89 -3.28
CA VAL A 304 22.84 -1.11 -3.08
C VAL A 304 22.08 0.20 -3.28
N TYR A 305 21.01 0.15 -4.07
CA TYR A 305 20.01 1.21 -4.16
C TYR A 305 18.74 0.71 -3.47
N ILE A 306 18.22 1.47 -2.52
CA ILE A 306 16.93 1.19 -1.89
C ILE A 306 15.96 2.25 -2.39
N VAL A 307 14.90 1.84 -3.07
CA VAL A 307 13.96 2.75 -3.70
C VAL A 307 12.55 2.45 -3.21
N ALA A 308 11.89 3.45 -2.64
CA ALA A 308 10.58 3.27 -2.02
C ALA A 308 9.82 4.59 -1.86
N CYS A 309 8.57 4.52 -1.37
CA CYS A 309 7.70 5.65 -1.05
C CYS A 309 7.22 5.57 0.41
N GLY A 310 6.99 6.74 1.03
CA GLY A 310 6.36 6.84 2.36
C GLY A 310 7.06 6.03 3.44
N SER A 311 6.31 5.25 4.21
CA SER A 311 6.86 4.40 5.30
C SER A 311 7.93 3.43 4.82
N ALA A 312 7.80 2.87 3.61
CA ALA A 312 8.80 1.98 3.03
C ALA A 312 10.12 2.71 2.74
N TYR A 313 10.08 4.00 2.40
CA TYR A 313 11.29 4.83 2.29
C TYR A 313 12.00 4.99 3.65
N HIS A 314 11.22 5.16 4.74
CA HIS A 314 11.80 5.22 6.09
C HIS A 314 12.43 3.88 6.51
N VAL A 315 11.85 2.73 6.08
CA VAL A 315 12.53 1.42 6.22
C VAL A 315 13.87 1.44 5.49
N GLY A 316 13.90 1.96 4.27
CA GLY A 316 15.13 2.10 3.49
C GLY A 316 16.21 2.90 4.21
N MET A 317 15.83 3.99 4.89
CA MET A 317 16.75 4.79 5.69
C MET A 317 17.35 4.01 6.87
N VAL A 318 16.54 3.22 7.59
CA VAL A 318 17.05 2.32 8.64
C VAL A 318 17.95 1.26 8.04
N ALA A 319 17.53 0.63 6.94
CA ALA A 319 18.29 -0.42 6.24
C ALA A 319 19.68 0.08 5.78
N GLN A 320 19.78 1.33 5.34
CA GLN A 320 21.08 1.96 4.99
C GLN A 320 22.05 1.89 6.16
N TYR A 321 21.66 2.38 7.34
CA TYR A 321 22.52 2.34 8.51
C TYR A 321 22.93 0.92 8.88
N VAL A 322 22.01 -0.02 8.85
CA VAL A 322 22.28 -1.42 9.23
C VAL A 322 23.21 -2.11 8.24
N ILE A 323 22.98 -1.94 6.93
CA ILE A 323 23.83 -2.54 5.89
C ILE A 323 25.23 -1.93 5.92
N GLU A 324 25.35 -0.60 6.02
CA GLU A 324 26.64 0.10 6.03
C GLU A 324 27.44 -0.14 7.33
N GLU A 325 26.78 -0.44 8.45
CA GLU A 325 27.46 -0.84 9.70
C GLU A 325 28.00 -2.27 9.65
N LEU A 326 27.25 -3.18 9.02
CA LEU A 326 27.62 -4.61 8.97
C LEU A 326 28.50 -4.96 7.77
N THR A 327 28.56 -4.10 6.74
CA THR A 327 29.25 -4.38 5.49
C THR A 327 29.99 -3.16 4.95
N SER A 328 30.90 -3.39 4.02
CA SER A 328 31.58 -2.34 3.24
C SER A 328 30.73 -1.82 2.05
N LEU A 329 29.47 -2.22 1.93
CA LEU A 329 28.60 -1.80 0.84
C LEU A 329 28.21 -0.34 0.97
N SER A 330 28.26 0.41 -0.13
CA SER A 330 27.66 1.74 -0.21
C SER A 330 26.17 1.61 -0.51
N VAL A 331 25.33 2.22 0.31
CA VAL A 331 23.86 2.18 0.16
C VAL A 331 23.33 3.57 -0.18
N ARG A 332 22.44 3.64 -1.15
CA ARG A 332 21.70 4.87 -1.48
C ARG A 332 20.23 4.62 -1.32
N VAL A 333 19.57 5.49 -0.56
CA VAL A 333 18.13 5.46 -0.35
C VAL A 333 17.49 6.60 -1.12
N GLU A 334 16.53 6.30 -1.96
CA GLU A 334 15.93 7.25 -2.89
C GLU A 334 14.40 7.17 -2.84
N LEU A 335 13.74 8.31 -2.91
CA LEU A 335 12.28 8.35 -3.13
C LEU A 335 11.99 7.87 -4.55
N ALA A 336 11.07 6.93 -4.71
CA ALA A 336 10.77 6.35 -6.01
C ALA A 336 10.24 7.38 -7.01
N SER A 337 9.44 8.35 -6.55
CA SER A 337 8.93 9.48 -7.34
C SER A 337 10.04 10.35 -7.96
N GLU A 338 11.16 10.49 -7.27
CA GLU A 338 12.31 11.27 -7.74
C GLU A 338 13.29 10.41 -8.55
N PHE A 339 13.51 9.16 -8.09
CA PHE A 339 14.44 8.23 -8.71
C PHE A 339 14.12 7.98 -10.18
N ARG A 340 12.85 7.76 -10.50
CA ARG A 340 12.39 7.40 -11.85
C ARG A 340 12.64 8.48 -12.92
N TYR A 341 12.77 9.76 -12.52
CA TYR A 341 13.01 10.87 -13.44
C TYR A 341 14.46 11.33 -13.50
N ARG A 342 15.30 10.83 -12.59
CA ARG A 342 16.73 11.19 -12.58
C ARG A 342 17.50 10.42 -13.65
N GLN A 343 18.33 11.12 -14.40
CA GLN A 343 19.27 10.52 -15.34
C GLN A 343 20.53 10.05 -14.59
N MET A 344 20.45 8.88 -13.95
CA MET A 344 21.58 8.30 -13.21
C MET A 344 22.26 7.21 -14.03
N LYS A 345 23.58 7.13 -13.89
CA LYS A 345 24.35 5.96 -14.29
C LYS A 345 24.38 5.01 -13.09
N LEU A 346 23.64 3.91 -13.18
CA LEU A 346 23.67 2.86 -12.17
C LEU A 346 24.89 1.96 -12.43
N ALA A 347 25.59 1.56 -11.36
CA ALA A 347 26.73 0.65 -11.49
C ALA A 347 26.24 -0.76 -11.84
N LYS A 348 26.95 -1.47 -12.72
CA LYS A 348 26.52 -2.80 -13.23
C LYS A 348 26.37 -3.85 -12.13
N ASN A 349 27.27 -3.84 -11.13
CA ASN A 349 27.26 -4.80 -10.02
C ASN A 349 26.47 -4.24 -8.82
N SER A 350 25.29 -3.67 -9.09
CA SER A 350 24.40 -3.14 -8.06
C SER A 350 23.18 -4.03 -7.87
N LEU A 351 22.62 -3.94 -6.66
CA LEU A 351 21.29 -4.46 -6.35
C LEU A 351 20.33 -3.28 -6.12
N ALA A 352 19.22 -3.26 -6.80
CA ALA A 352 18.11 -2.34 -6.52
C ALA A 352 17.07 -3.06 -5.66
N ILE A 353 16.90 -2.62 -4.42
CA ILE A 353 15.89 -3.12 -3.48
C ILE A 353 14.68 -2.20 -3.58
N ILE A 354 13.56 -2.74 -3.99
CA ILE A 354 12.29 -2.04 -4.11
C ILE A 354 11.39 -2.48 -2.95
N ILE A 355 11.08 -1.56 -2.04
CA ILE A 355 10.26 -1.89 -0.86
C ILE A 355 8.85 -1.35 -1.10
N SER A 356 7.84 -2.22 -0.99
CA SER A 356 6.44 -1.84 -1.11
C SER A 356 5.54 -2.85 -0.40
N GLN A 357 4.64 -2.38 0.46
CA GLN A 357 3.67 -3.25 1.12
C GLN A 357 2.73 -3.90 0.09
N SER A 358 2.09 -3.10 -0.75
CA SER A 358 1.13 -3.58 -1.75
C SER A 358 1.78 -4.24 -2.97
N GLY A 359 3.03 -3.85 -3.28
CA GLY A 359 3.69 -4.22 -4.53
C GLY A 359 3.03 -3.64 -5.79
N GLU A 360 2.14 -2.63 -5.61
CA GLU A 360 1.39 -1.96 -6.69
C GLU A 360 1.66 -0.45 -6.73
N THR A 361 2.59 0.07 -5.94
CA THR A 361 2.93 1.50 -5.91
C THR A 361 3.52 1.91 -7.27
N ALA A 362 2.86 2.85 -7.97
CA ALA A 362 3.19 3.21 -9.35
C ALA A 362 4.64 3.67 -9.52
N ASP A 363 5.09 4.60 -8.67
CA ASP A 363 6.46 5.11 -8.71
C ASP A 363 7.50 4.01 -8.43
N SER A 364 7.21 3.13 -7.46
CA SER A 364 8.10 2.01 -7.13
C SER A 364 8.18 0.99 -8.27
N LEU A 365 7.07 0.72 -8.95
CA LEU A 365 7.03 -0.15 -10.13
C LEU A 365 7.80 0.47 -11.30
N ALA A 366 7.63 1.77 -11.53
CA ALA A 366 8.38 2.46 -12.58
C ALA A 366 9.89 2.50 -12.28
N ALA A 367 10.28 2.69 -11.02
CA ALA A 367 11.68 2.62 -10.59
C ALA A 367 12.26 1.20 -10.78
N LEU A 368 11.49 0.15 -10.47
CA LEU A 368 11.86 -1.24 -10.76
C LEU A 368 12.19 -1.43 -12.25
N ARG A 369 11.26 -1.04 -13.11
CA ARG A 369 11.40 -1.15 -14.57
C ARG A 369 12.62 -0.39 -15.09
N LEU A 370 12.84 0.84 -14.59
CA LEU A 370 14.03 1.64 -14.91
C LEU A 370 15.34 0.91 -14.53
N CYS A 371 15.39 0.26 -13.37
CA CYS A 371 16.55 -0.52 -12.95
C CYS A 371 16.79 -1.71 -13.88
N LYS A 372 15.74 -2.45 -14.23
CA LYS A 372 15.81 -3.58 -15.17
C LYS A 372 16.26 -3.15 -16.56
N ASP A 373 15.74 -2.07 -17.10
CA ASP A 373 16.14 -1.50 -18.40
C ASP A 373 17.61 -1.12 -18.43
N LYS A 374 18.18 -0.74 -17.27
CA LYS A 374 19.60 -0.45 -17.12
C LYS A 374 20.47 -1.67 -16.79
N GLY A 375 19.89 -2.86 -16.73
CA GLY A 375 20.57 -4.12 -16.43
C GLY A 375 21.03 -4.25 -14.96
N VAL A 376 20.34 -3.57 -14.05
CA VAL A 376 20.57 -3.69 -12.59
C VAL A 376 19.62 -4.75 -12.03
N ARG A 377 20.18 -5.71 -11.30
CA ARG A 377 19.40 -6.76 -10.62
C ARG A 377 18.46 -6.15 -9.59
N THR A 378 17.25 -6.68 -9.49
CA THR A 378 16.19 -6.15 -8.64
C THR A 378 15.73 -7.17 -7.59
N LEU A 379 15.52 -6.69 -6.36
CA LEU A 379 14.90 -7.43 -5.25
C LEU A 379 13.67 -6.67 -4.75
N GLY A 380 12.51 -7.27 -4.83
CA GLY A 380 11.30 -6.75 -4.18
C GLY A 380 11.17 -7.23 -2.74
N ILE A 381 11.04 -6.32 -1.76
CA ILE A 381 10.57 -6.64 -0.39
C ILE A 381 9.08 -6.30 -0.34
N ILE A 382 8.23 -7.32 -0.43
CA ILE A 382 6.81 -7.17 -0.76
C ILE A 382 5.95 -7.99 0.20
N ASN A 383 4.75 -7.50 0.54
CA ASN A 383 3.82 -8.28 1.34
C ASN A 383 2.76 -9.01 0.49
N VAL A 384 2.28 -8.39 -0.60
CA VAL A 384 1.19 -8.95 -1.41
C VAL A 384 1.74 -9.89 -2.47
N VAL A 385 1.44 -11.19 -2.31
CA VAL A 385 1.84 -12.24 -3.26
C VAL A 385 1.18 -11.98 -4.62
N GLY A 386 1.97 -12.11 -5.70
CA GLY A 386 1.49 -11.95 -7.08
C GLY A 386 1.20 -10.50 -7.50
N SER A 387 1.60 -9.50 -6.71
CA SER A 387 1.53 -8.09 -7.09
C SER A 387 2.44 -7.76 -8.29
N SER A 388 2.25 -6.60 -8.90
CA SER A 388 2.99 -6.20 -10.10
C SER A 388 4.50 -6.18 -9.88
N ILE A 389 4.97 -5.57 -8.77
CA ILE A 389 6.40 -5.57 -8.44
C ILE A 389 6.90 -7.01 -8.20
N ALA A 390 6.11 -7.84 -7.51
CA ALA A 390 6.50 -9.23 -7.23
C ALA A 390 6.61 -10.09 -8.51
N ARG A 391 5.83 -9.79 -9.55
CA ARG A 391 5.91 -10.49 -10.84
C ARG A 391 7.05 -10.00 -11.73
N GLU A 392 7.44 -8.74 -11.59
CA GLU A 392 8.41 -8.11 -12.47
C GLU A 392 9.83 -8.07 -11.88
N ALA A 393 10.01 -8.14 -10.56
CA ALA A 393 11.32 -8.20 -9.92
C ALA A 393 12.06 -9.51 -10.25
N ASP A 394 13.39 -9.45 -10.30
CA ASP A 394 14.22 -10.63 -10.52
C ASP A 394 14.20 -11.57 -9.32
N ASN A 395 14.09 -11.01 -8.12
CA ASN A 395 13.99 -11.73 -6.86
C ASN A 395 12.92 -11.09 -5.98
N VAL A 396 12.26 -11.87 -5.13
CA VAL A 396 11.21 -11.37 -4.22
C VAL A 396 11.36 -11.98 -2.83
N PHE A 397 11.42 -11.10 -1.83
CA PHE A 397 11.30 -11.47 -0.43
C PHE A 397 9.92 -11.08 0.08
N TYR A 398 9.07 -12.06 0.36
CA TYR A 398 7.75 -11.85 0.94
C TYR A 398 7.81 -11.70 2.45
N THR A 399 7.23 -10.61 2.97
CA THR A 399 7.28 -10.27 4.40
C THR A 399 6.28 -11.03 5.26
N LEU A 400 5.34 -11.73 4.66
CA LEU A 400 4.32 -12.57 5.34
C LEU A 400 3.51 -11.84 6.42
N ALA A 401 3.36 -10.51 6.32
CA ALA A 401 2.58 -9.72 7.29
C ALA A 401 1.06 -9.99 7.23
N GLY A 402 0.61 -10.79 6.25
CA GLY A 402 -0.82 -11.01 6.02
C GLY A 402 -1.54 -9.75 5.52
N PRO A 403 -2.89 -9.76 5.48
CA PRO A 403 -3.65 -8.60 5.04
C PRO A 403 -3.50 -7.45 6.05
N GLU A 404 -3.18 -6.26 5.54
CA GLU A 404 -3.13 -5.00 6.28
C GLU A 404 -4.16 -4.05 5.69
N ILE A 405 -5.20 -3.74 6.48
CA ILE A 405 -6.43 -3.07 6.03
C ILE A 405 -6.41 -1.57 6.35
N SER A 406 -5.89 -1.19 7.54
CA SER A 406 -5.75 0.21 7.90
C SER A 406 -4.90 0.94 6.85
N VAL A 407 -5.32 2.14 6.45
CA VAL A 407 -4.60 2.93 5.45
C VAL A 407 -3.19 3.26 5.93
N ALA A 408 -3.04 3.72 7.16
CA ALA A 408 -1.74 3.94 7.78
C ALA A 408 -1.07 2.58 8.06
N THR A 409 0.05 2.32 7.44
CA THR A 409 0.79 1.06 7.60
C THR A 409 1.45 0.95 8.99
N THR A 410 1.43 -0.22 9.58
CA THR A 410 2.04 -0.52 10.89
C THR A 410 2.80 -1.84 10.88
N LYS A 411 2.13 -2.97 10.84
CA LYS A 411 2.77 -4.30 10.88
C LYS A 411 3.63 -4.59 9.63
N ALA A 412 3.21 -4.12 8.46
CA ALA A 412 3.99 -4.32 7.25
C ALA A 412 5.31 -3.53 7.30
N TYR A 413 5.32 -2.31 7.87
CA TYR A 413 6.55 -1.55 8.11
C TYR A 413 7.52 -2.34 9.02
N SER A 414 7.03 -2.91 10.12
CA SER A 414 7.85 -3.69 11.05
C SER A 414 8.39 -4.97 10.43
N CYS A 415 7.60 -5.66 9.59
CA CYS A 415 8.09 -6.81 8.83
C CYS A 415 9.14 -6.42 7.78
N GLN A 416 8.99 -5.26 7.13
CA GLN A 416 9.98 -4.74 6.19
C GLN A 416 11.31 -4.39 6.87
N LEU A 417 11.28 -3.83 8.10
CA LEU A 417 12.49 -3.61 8.90
C LEU A 417 13.22 -4.93 9.14
N VAL A 418 12.50 -5.94 9.62
CA VAL A 418 13.09 -7.25 9.92
C VAL A 418 13.63 -7.92 8.66
N ALA A 419 12.94 -7.82 7.52
CA ALA A 419 13.43 -8.29 6.24
C ALA A 419 14.76 -7.62 5.84
N ALA A 420 14.87 -6.30 6.08
CA ALA A 420 16.09 -5.54 5.82
C ALA A 420 17.24 -5.98 6.75
N TYR A 421 16.97 -6.26 8.03
CA TYR A 421 17.98 -6.77 8.98
C TYR A 421 18.51 -8.14 8.57
N LEU A 422 17.62 -9.08 8.24
CA LEU A 422 17.99 -10.41 7.79
C LEU A 422 18.85 -10.36 6.52
N LEU A 423 18.49 -9.48 5.59
CA LEU A 423 19.26 -9.26 4.38
C LEU A 423 20.65 -8.68 4.68
N ALA A 424 20.75 -7.68 5.57
CA ALA A 424 22.01 -7.08 5.97
C ALA A 424 22.94 -8.08 6.67
N MET A 425 22.39 -8.90 7.58
CA MET A 425 23.12 -9.96 8.27
C MET A 425 23.66 -11.00 7.28
N GLN A 426 22.86 -11.41 6.30
CA GLN A 426 23.29 -12.39 5.30
C GLN A 426 24.34 -11.79 4.34
N PHE A 427 24.19 -10.52 3.94
CA PHE A 427 25.24 -9.81 3.20
C PHE A 427 26.58 -9.85 3.94
N ALA A 428 26.58 -9.48 5.23
CA ALA A 428 27.78 -9.46 6.04
C ALA A 428 28.41 -10.85 6.17
N LYS A 429 27.60 -11.90 6.39
CA LYS A 429 28.05 -13.28 6.49
C LYS A 429 28.62 -13.79 5.16
N ALA A 430 27.88 -13.64 4.08
CA ALA A 430 28.31 -14.09 2.75
C ALA A 430 29.61 -13.42 2.32
N ARG A 431 29.81 -12.16 2.64
CA ARG A 431 31.02 -11.38 2.32
C ARG A 431 32.19 -11.60 3.27
N GLY A 432 31.95 -12.33 4.39
CA GLY A 432 32.97 -12.56 5.43
C GLY A 432 33.35 -11.28 6.19
N GLU A 433 32.42 -10.32 6.30
CA GLU A 433 32.63 -9.02 6.94
C GLU A 433 32.12 -8.99 8.40
N ILE A 434 31.57 -10.10 8.90
CA ILE A 434 31.10 -10.28 10.27
C ILE A 434 31.69 -11.57 10.86
N SER A 435 32.05 -11.60 12.14
CA SER A 435 32.48 -12.82 12.81
C SER A 435 31.30 -13.75 13.10
N ASP A 436 31.55 -15.06 13.21
CA ASP A 436 30.53 -16.04 13.52
C ASP A 436 29.88 -15.77 14.88
N GLU A 437 30.66 -15.31 15.88
CA GLU A 437 30.14 -14.96 17.20
C GLU A 437 29.19 -13.77 17.14
N ARG A 438 29.55 -12.70 16.40
CA ARG A 438 28.69 -11.53 16.23
C ARG A 438 27.44 -11.86 15.45
N PHE A 439 27.55 -12.68 14.41
CA PHE A 439 26.40 -13.18 13.66
C PHE A 439 25.44 -13.95 14.55
N ALA A 440 25.94 -14.89 15.36
CA ALA A 440 25.12 -15.67 16.30
C ALA A 440 24.41 -14.77 17.33
N GLN A 441 25.10 -13.76 17.88
CA GLN A 441 24.50 -12.77 18.78
C GLN A 441 23.34 -12.04 18.10
N LEU A 442 23.50 -11.59 16.85
CA LEU A 442 22.44 -10.89 16.12
C LEU A 442 21.26 -11.84 15.82
N VAL A 443 21.53 -13.13 15.55
CA VAL A 443 20.47 -14.13 15.38
C VAL A 443 19.67 -14.33 16.68
N GLU A 444 20.34 -14.37 17.83
CA GLU A 444 19.65 -14.42 19.13
C GLU A 444 18.81 -13.16 19.35
N GLU A 445 19.38 -11.98 19.14
CA GLU A 445 18.71 -10.69 19.37
C GLU A 445 17.50 -10.50 18.48
N ILE A 446 17.57 -10.81 17.18
CA ILE A 446 16.45 -10.62 16.25
C ILE A 446 15.24 -11.49 16.65
N ASN A 447 15.48 -12.68 17.18
CA ASN A 447 14.45 -13.58 17.67
C ASN A 447 13.75 -13.07 18.95
N THR A 448 14.33 -12.11 19.65
CA THR A 448 13.72 -11.49 20.86
C THR A 448 12.78 -10.35 20.52
N ILE A 449 12.78 -9.83 19.29
CA ILE A 449 11.95 -8.70 18.87
C ILE A 449 10.47 -8.93 19.17
N PRO A 450 9.85 -10.07 18.80
CA PRO A 450 8.43 -10.32 19.07
C PRO A 450 8.06 -10.18 20.55
N GLU A 451 8.79 -10.87 21.45
CA GLU A 451 8.54 -10.82 22.89
C GLU A 451 8.73 -9.41 23.48
N LYS A 452 9.74 -8.68 22.99
CA LYS A 452 10.00 -7.30 23.44
C LYS A 452 8.89 -6.34 22.99
N ILE A 453 8.29 -6.56 21.81
CA ILE A 453 7.13 -5.79 21.34
C ILE A 453 5.90 -6.12 22.20
N GLU A 454 5.65 -7.38 22.55
CA GLU A 454 4.56 -7.77 23.46
C GLU A 454 4.64 -6.98 24.78
N LYS A 455 5.83 -6.88 25.38
CA LYS A 455 6.05 -6.06 26.60
C LYS A 455 5.75 -4.57 26.40
N ILE A 456 6.03 -4.00 25.24
CA ILE A 456 5.68 -2.61 24.91
C ILE A 456 4.15 -2.45 24.81
N LEU A 457 3.47 -3.41 24.22
CA LEU A 457 2.01 -3.39 24.03
C LEU A 457 1.24 -3.53 25.36
N GLU A 458 1.86 -4.10 26.40
CA GLU A 458 1.28 -4.19 27.74
C GLU A 458 1.23 -2.84 28.47
N ASP A 459 2.16 -1.90 28.22
CA ASP A 459 2.27 -0.58 28.89
C ASP A 459 1.57 0.55 28.10
N LYS A 460 0.38 0.29 27.58
CA LYS A 460 -0.36 1.23 26.73
C LYS A 460 -1.01 2.40 27.49
N GLU A 461 -1.32 2.21 28.77
CA GLU A 461 -2.04 3.21 29.57
C GLU A 461 -1.26 4.52 29.72
N ARG A 462 0.06 4.45 29.83
CA ARG A 462 0.93 5.64 29.86
C ARG A 462 0.85 6.43 28.56
N LEU A 463 0.86 5.71 27.42
CA LEU A 463 0.74 6.33 26.10
C LEU A 463 -0.64 6.94 25.89
N GLN A 464 -1.72 6.28 26.34
CA GLN A 464 -3.08 6.82 26.32
C GLN A 464 -3.18 8.11 27.12
N TRP A 465 -2.63 8.11 28.33
CA TRP A 465 -2.60 9.31 29.18
C TRP A 465 -1.87 10.45 28.48
N PHE A 466 -0.69 10.20 27.93
CA PHE A 466 0.08 11.24 27.24
C PHE A 466 -0.65 11.74 25.98
N ALA A 467 -1.21 10.83 25.19
CA ALA A 467 -2.00 11.18 24.01
C ALA A 467 -3.12 12.17 24.36
N SER A 468 -3.80 11.99 25.51
CA SER A 468 -4.84 12.91 25.96
C SER A 468 -4.34 14.33 26.22
N LYS A 469 -3.05 14.51 26.52
CA LYS A 469 -2.43 15.83 26.76
C LYS A 469 -2.06 16.56 25.48
N VAL A 470 -1.81 15.80 24.40
CA VAL A 470 -1.34 16.34 23.11
C VAL A 470 -2.42 16.30 22.01
N VAL A 471 -3.62 15.84 22.32
CA VAL A 471 -4.73 15.72 21.36
C VAL A 471 -5.08 17.04 20.65
N ASN A 472 -4.90 18.18 21.30
CA ASN A 472 -5.28 19.51 20.80
C ASN A 472 -4.12 20.33 20.22
N ILE A 473 -2.90 19.79 20.17
CA ILE A 473 -1.78 20.51 19.57
C ILE A 473 -1.99 20.66 18.05
N LYS A 474 -1.41 21.71 17.49
CA LYS A 474 -1.46 21.97 16.04
C LYS A 474 -0.24 21.47 15.34
N ASP A 475 0.92 21.59 15.98
CA ASP A 475 2.22 21.31 15.43
C ASP A 475 3.02 20.45 16.40
N ALA A 476 3.90 19.60 15.85
CA ALA A 476 4.82 18.77 16.60
C ALA A 476 6.12 18.56 15.83
N PHE A 477 7.22 18.43 16.57
CA PHE A 477 8.52 18.09 16.02
C PHE A 477 8.92 16.69 16.49
N PHE A 478 9.60 15.97 15.59
CA PHE A 478 10.26 14.71 15.91
C PHE A 478 11.76 14.90 15.72
N ILE A 479 12.56 14.51 16.70
CA ILE A 479 14.00 14.63 16.62
C ILE A 479 14.70 13.32 16.98
N GLY A 480 15.79 13.04 16.31
CA GLY A 480 16.63 11.87 16.55
C GLY A 480 17.95 11.98 15.80
N ARG A 481 18.84 11.03 16.00
CA ARG A 481 20.11 10.93 15.26
C ARG A 481 20.30 9.53 14.70
N GLY A 482 20.88 9.41 13.50
CA GLY A 482 21.08 8.10 12.87
C GLY A 482 19.75 7.36 12.66
N ILE A 483 19.67 6.11 13.10
CA ILE A 483 18.47 5.27 13.02
C ILE A 483 17.27 5.94 13.72
N ASP A 484 17.50 6.60 14.85
CA ASP A 484 16.44 7.30 15.60
C ASP A 484 15.79 8.44 14.82
N TYR A 485 16.52 9.09 13.91
CA TYR A 485 15.96 10.08 13.00
C TYR A 485 15.00 9.43 12.00
N ALA A 486 15.39 8.30 11.42
CA ALA A 486 14.52 7.56 10.49
C ALA A 486 13.22 7.07 11.18
N VAL A 487 13.31 6.62 12.44
CA VAL A 487 12.15 6.27 13.27
C VAL A 487 11.28 7.50 13.56
N GLY A 488 11.91 8.64 13.85
CA GLY A 488 11.23 9.93 14.03
C GLY A 488 10.44 10.36 12.79
N MET A 489 10.98 10.14 11.59
CA MET A 489 10.28 10.39 10.34
C MET A 489 9.03 9.53 10.22
N GLU A 490 9.12 8.24 10.57
CA GLU A 490 7.95 7.34 10.56
C GLU A 490 6.90 7.75 11.62
N GLY A 491 7.31 8.09 12.83
CA GLY A 491 6.42 8.58 13.89
C GLY A 491 5.69 9.87 13.47
N SER A 492 6.42 10.82 12.87
CA SER A 492 5.85 12.04 12.31
C SER A 492 4.85 11.74 11.19
N LEU A 493 5.17 10.80 10.29
CA LEU A 493 4.26 10.40 9.21
C LEU A 493 2.98 9.81 9.79
N LYS A 494 3.05 8.87 10.74
CA LYS A 494 1.87 8.27 11.38
C LYS A 494 1.00 9.32 12.06
N LEU A 495 1.61 10.25 12.81
CA LEU A 495 0.86 11.30 13.48
C LEU A 495 0.09 12.19 12.49
N LYS A 496 0.74 12.66 11.41
CA LYS A 496 0.08 13.52 10.42
C LYS A 496 -0.99 12.79 9.61
N GLU A 497 -0.77 11.52 9.25
CA GLU A 497 -1.70 10.74 8.43
C GLU A 497 -3.08 10.59 9.09
N ILE A 498 -3.12 10.26 10.37
CA ILE A 498 -4.37 9.87 11.04
C ILE A 498 -4.93 10.93 11.99
N SER A 499 -4.10 11.83 12.54
CA SER A 499 -4.55 12.88 13.47
C SER A 499 -4.67 14.26 12.83
N TYR A 500 -4.09 14.45 11.62
CA TYR A 500 -4.00 15.71 10.88
C TYR A 500 -3.24 16.82 11.64
N ILE A 501 -2.45 16.46 12.66
CA ILE A 501 -1.52 17.37 13.31
C ILE A 501 -0.34 17.56 12.36
N HIS A 502 0.00 18.82 12.06
CA HIS A 502 1.21 19.10 11.31
C HIS A 502 2.43 18.65 12.12
N SER A 503 3.29 17.82 11.53
CA SER A 503 4.48 17.35 12.21
C SER A 503 5.63 17.19 11.24
N GLU A 504 6.83 17.50 11.71
CA GLU A 504 8.06 17.37 10.93
C GLU A 504 9.13 16.64 11.76
N ALA A 505 9.95 15.85 11.06
CA ALA A 505 11.08 15.17 11.67
C ALA A 505 12.39 15.80 11.20
N TYR A 506 13.30 16.03 12.15
CA TYR A 506 14.62 16.59 11.90
C TYR A 506 15.71 15.72 12.50
N ALA A 507 16.83 15.58 11.79
CA ALA A 507 18.06 15.17 12.43
C ALA A 507 18.37 16.18 13.54
N ALA A 508 18.50 15.71 14.79
CA ALA A 508 18.54 16.60 15.97
C ALA A 508 19.63 17.68 15.89
N GLY A 509 20.75 17.39 15.23
CA GLY A 509 21.81 18.35 14.99
C GLY A 509 21.45 19.49 14.03
N GLU A 510 20.53 19.23 13.10
CA GLU A 510 20.10 20.20 12.07
C GLU A 510 19.14 21.27 12.61
N LEU A 511 18.55 21.08 13.79
CA LEU A 511 17.67 22.08 14.40
C LEU A 511 18.32 23.47 14.46
N LYS A 512 19.61 23.54 14.75
CA LYS A 512 20.37 24.80 14.86
C LYS A 512 20.49 25.58 13.55
N HIS A 513 20.28 24.89 12.41
CA HIS A 513 20.45 25.45 11.08
C HIS A 513 19.15 26.04 10.49
N GLY A 514 18.19 26.39 11.36
CA GLY A 514 16.93 27.05 10.98
C GLY A 514 15.72 26.60 11.78
N PRO A 515 15.38 25.30 11.81
CA PRO A 515 14.12 24.83 12.39
C PRO A 515 13.88 25.19 13.84
N ILE A 516 14.95 25.37 14.65
CA ILE A 516 14.85 25.78 16.05
C ILE A 516 14.15 27.14 16.23
N SER A 517 14.09 27.98 15.20
CA SER A 517 13.33 29.24 15.21
C SER A 517 11.82 29.05 15.37
N LEU A 518 11.32 27.87 15.09
CA LEU A 518 9.89 27.50 15.23
C LEU A 518 9.54 27.01 16.64
N ILE A 519 10.54 26.82 17.51
CA ILE A 519 10.31 26.36 18.88
C ILE A 519 9.93 27.54 19.75
N GLU A 520 8.73 27.48 20.29
CA GLU A 520 8.16 28.46 21.24
C GLU A 520 7.60 27.75 22.49
N ASP A 521 7.14 28.53 23.46
CA ASP A 521 6.59 27.96 24.68
C ASP A 521 5.40 27.04 24.43
N GLY A 522 5.51 25.81 24.91
CA GLY A 522 4.51 24.75 24.73
C GLY A 522 4.62 23.94 23.45
N THR A 523 5.55 24.25 22.53
CA THR A 523 5.82 23.40 21.35
C THR A 523 6.15 21.97 21.77
N VAL A 524 5.46 20.97 21.21
CA VAL A 524 5.69 19.56 21.54
C VAL A 524 6.79 18.99 20.66
N VAL A 525 7.81 18.40 21.30
CA VAL A 525 8.94 17.75 20.63
C VAL A 525 9.06 16.30 21.08
N PHE A 526 8.90 15.38 20.14
CA PHE A 526 9.12 13.94 20.32
C PHE A 526 10.58 13.62 20.03
N SER A 527 11.29 13.09 21.03
CA SER A 527 12.71 12.77 20.92
C SER A 527 12.91 11.26 20.98
N VAL A 528 13.47 10.67 19.92
CA VAL A 528 13.85 9.25 19.89
C VAL A 528 15.34 9.16 20.21
N VAL A 529 15.71 8.43 21.26
CA VAL A 529 17.06 8.41 21.84
C VAL A 529 17.44 7.00 22.28
N THR A 530 17.59 6.10 21.31
CA THR A 530 17.90 4.69 21.55
C THR A 530 19.34 4.30 21.20
N GLN A 531 20.01 5.12 20.37
CA GLN A 531 21.37 4.87 19.92
C GLN A 531 22.40 5.27 21.01
N SER A 532 23.03 4.28 21.65
CA SER A 532 23.89 4.49 22.82
C SER A 532 25.08 5.44 22.52
N ALA A 533 25.70 5.32 21.36
CA ALA A 533 26.80 6.18 20.94
C ALA A 533 26.41 7.65 20.69
N LEU A 534 25.12 7.91 20.45
CA LEU A 534 24.58 9.24 20.12
C LEU A 534 23.74 9.83 21.27
N TYR A 535 23.60 9.11 22.38
CA TYR A 535 22.74 9.48 23.50
C TYR A 535 23.02 10.90 24.00
N GLU A 536 24.24 11.16 24.47
CA GLU A 536 24.66 12.46 24.99
C GLU A 536 24.44 13.61 23.99
N LYS A 537 24.69 13.35 22.71
CA LYS A 537 24.51 14.35 21.65
C LYS A 537 23.04 14.69 21.45
N THR A 538 22.14 13.70 21.50
CA THR A 538 20.70 13.91 21.35
C THR A 538 20.13 14.59 22.60
N ILE A 539 20.53 14.18 23.81
CA ILE A 539 20.18 14.86 25.05
C ILE A 539 20.56 16.36 25.01
N SER A 540 21.77 16.70 24.53
CA SER A 540 22.17 18.10 24.38
C SER A 540 21.20 18.88 23.47
N ASN A 541 20.72 18.28 22.36
CA ASN A 541 19.73 18.92 21.49
C ASN A 541 18.36 19.05 22.17
N MET A 542 17.97 18.07 22.99
CA MET A 542 16.73 18.16 23.79
C MET A 542 16.79 19.34 24.78
N VAL A 543 17.91 19.51 25.48
CA VAL A 543 18.12 20.65 26.40
C VAL A 543 18.00 21.99 25.66
N GLU A 544 18.52 22.08 24.44
CA GLU A 544 18.45 23.29 23.61
C GLU A 544 17.02 23.70 23.27
N VAL A 545 16.15 22.75 22.89
CA VAL A 545 14.73 23.04 22.61
C VAL A 545 13.93 23.26 23.88
N LYS A 546 14.25 22.53 24.96
CA LYS A 546 13.64 22.74 26.29
C LYS A 546 13.89 24.15 26.82
N SER A 547 15.09 24.68 26.65
CA SER A 547 15.46 26.05 27.08
C SER A 547 14.64 27.15 26.36
N ARG A 548 13.95 26.81 25.28
CA ARG A 548 13.05 27.68 24.51
C ARG A 548 11.56 27.45 24.80
N GLY A 549 11.27 26.64 25.82
CA GLY A 549 9.90 26.37 26.25
C GLY A 549 9.25 25.13 25.64
N ALA A 550 9.99 24.31 24.89
CA ALA A 550 9.42 23.06 24.35
C ALA A 550 9.01 22.08 25.44
N LYS A 551 7.91 21.37 25.20
CA LYS A 551 7.46 20.21 25.98
C LYS A 551 8.02 18.94 25.34
N LEU A 552 8.82 18.21 26.11
CA LEU A 552 9.59 17.08 25.59
C LEU A 552 8.95 15.73 25.92
N PHE A 553 8.68 14.96 24.89
CA PHE A 553 8.47 13.52 24.98
C PHE A 553 9.79 12.80 24.66
N GLY A 554 10.31 11.99 25.57
CA GLY A 554 11.52 11.19 25.41
C GLY A 554 11.18 9.71 25.23
N LEU A 555 11.60 9.11 24.13
CA LEU A 555 11.54 7.68 23.88
C LEU A 555 12.96 7.11 23.93
N THR A 556 13.23 6.21 24.86
CA THR A 556 14.58 5.65 25.08
C THR A 556 14.50 4.19 25.54
N THR A 557 15.63 3.58 25.83
CA THR A 557 15.71 2.20 26.33
C THR A 557 15.84 2.15 27.85
N TYR A 558 15.33 1.09 28.47
CA TYR A 558 15.53 0.84 29.89
C TYR A 558 17.01 0.96 30.29
N GLY A 559 17.25 1.67 31.39
CA GLY A 559 18.59 1.97 31.90
C GLY A 559 19.06 3.39 31.60
N ASN A 560 18.42 4.12 30.71
CA ASN A 560 18.71 5.52 30.38
C ASN A 560 17.84 6.46 31.25
N TYR A 561 17.82 6.27 32.56
CA TYR A 561 16.92 6.99 33.47
C TYR A 561 17.22 8.49 33.58
N ALA A 562 18.42 8.94 33.23
CA ALA A 562 18.75 10.36 33.13
C ALA A 562 17.88 11.12 32.09
N MET A 563 17.16 10.41 31.23
CA MET A 563 16.18 11.01 30.32
C MET A 563 15.09 11.77 31.11
N GLU A 564 14.69 11.31 32.29
CA GLU A 564 13.65 11.93 33.13
C GLU A 564 14.07 13.30 33.68
N ASP A 565 15.35 13.61 33.73
CA ASP A 565 15.84 14.93 34.14
C ASP A 565 15.62 15.99 33.02
N VAL A 566 15.45 15.53 31.78
CA VAL A 566 15.33 16.41 30.62
C VAL A 566 13.92 16.37 30.02
N ALA A 567 13.34 15.20 29.84
CA ALA A 567 12.01 15.05 29.23
C ALA A 567 10.89 15.29 30.25
N ASP A 568 9.78 15.86 29.77
CA ASP A 568 8.56 16.07 30.60
C ASP A 568 7.73 14.78 30.66
N PHE A 569 7.94 13.88 29.71
CA PHE A 569 7.35 12.55 29.71
C PHE A 569 8.31 11.57 29.02
N THR A 570 8.55 10.42 29.66
CA THR A 570 9.48 9.41 29.15
C THR A 570 8.80 8.07 28.94
N VAL A 571 9.08 7.44 27.81
CA VAL A 571 8.69 6.07 27.47
C VAL A 571 9.95 5.23 27.29
N TYR A 572 9.94 4.04 27.88
CA TYR A 572 11.06 3.11 27.80
C TYR A 572 10.70 1.90 26.94
N THR A 573 11.62 1.53 26.04
CA THR A 573 11.57 0.25 25.33
C THR A 573 12.56 -0.75 25.95
N PRO A 574 12.33 -2.06 25.82
CA PRO A 574 13.32 -3.05 26.20
C PRO A 574 14.66 -2.82 25.50
N ARG A 575 15.76 -3.20 26.14
CA ARG A 575 17.09 -3.17 25.51
C ARG A 575 17.17 -4.19 24.39
N ILE A 576 17.77 -3.81 23.32
CA ILE A 576 18.08 -4.63 22.16
C ILE A 576 19.37 -4.10 21.51
N ASP A 577 19.98 -4.88 20.63
CA ASP A 577 21.08 -4.37 19.82
C ASP A 577 20.68 -3.09 19.09
N ASN A 578 21.57 -2.10 19.03
CA ASN A 578 21.29 -0.80 18.44
C ASN A 578 20.81 -0.89 16.98
N LEU A 579 21.25 -1.90 16.23
CA LEU A 579 20.82 -2.15 14.85
C LEU A 579 19.32 -2.44 14.74
N PHE A 580 18.72 -3.03 15.76
CA PHE A 580 17.31 -3.46 15.78
C PHE A 580 16.40 -2.53 16.58
N ALA A 581 16.95 -1.46 17.16
CA ALA A 581 16.21 -0.54 18.03
C ALA A 581 14.98 0.10 17.35
N ALA A 582 15.02 0.28 16.02
CA ALA A 582 13.91 0.84 15.25
C ALA A 582 12.63 -0.02 15.36
N SER A 583 12.77 -1.36 15.40
CA SER A 583 11.61 -2.26 15.53
C SER A 583 10.86 -2.12 16.85
N LEU A 584 11.55 -1.69 17.92
CA LEU A 584 10.92 -1.47 19.22
C LEU A 584 10.41 -0.03 19.37
N SER A 585 11.20 0.94 18.93
CA SER A 585 10.90 2.37 19.13
C SER A 585 9.76 2.88 18.24
N VAL A 586 9.47 2.25 17.12
CA VAL A 586 8.33 2.64 16.27
C VAL A 586 6.98 2.31 16.92
N VAL A 587 6.89 1.24 17.72
CA VAL A 587 5.62 0.75 18.29
C VAL A 587 4.96 1.76 19.23
N PRO A 588 5.67 2.38 20.20
CA PRO A 588 5.10 3.46 21.01
C PRO A 588 4.62 4.66 20.19
N LEU A 589 5.30 4.99 19.08
CA LEU A 589 4.91 6.10 18.20
C LEU A 589 3.65 5.78 17.38
N GLN A 590 3.48 4.52 16.96
CA GLN A 590 2.25 4.03 16.32
C GLN A 590 1.07 4.10 17.30
N LEU A 591 1.23 3.59 18.51
CA LEU A 591 0.20 3.64 19.55
C LEU A 591 -0.17 5.08 19.94
N LEU A 592 0.82 5.96 20.09
CA LEU A 592 0.61 7.37 20.38
C LEU A 592 -0.24 8.03 19.30
N SER A 593 0.14 7.87 18.04
CA SER A 593 -0.58 8.42 16.90
C SER A 593 -2.02 7.90 16.84
N TYR A 594 -2.21 6.60 17.09
CA TYR A 594 -3.51 5.96 17.20
C TYR A 594 -4.37 6.62 18.28
N TYR A 595 -3.88 6.72 19.53
CA TYR A 595 -4.66 7.28 20.64
C TYR A 595 -4.94 8.76 20.47
N VAL A 596 -4.03 9.54 19.91
CA VAL A 596 -4.27 10.95 19.58
C VAL A 596 -5.42 11.07 18.56
N SER A 597 -5.43 10.24 17.53
CA SER A 597 -6.47 10.25 16.50
C SER A 597 -7.85 9.83 17.05
N VAL A 598 -7.89 8.76 17.85
CA VAL A 598 -9.12 8.32 18.53
C VAL A 598 -9.62 9.40 19.48
N GLY A 599 -8.72 10.05 20.25
CA GLY A 599 -9.05 11.16 21.14
C GLY A 599 -9.65 12.37 20.42
N LYS A 600 -9.34 12.56 19.13
CA LYS A 600 -9.98 13.57 18.25
C LYS A 600 -11.30 13.10 17.64
N GLY A 601 -11.69 11.84 17.81
CA GLY A 601 -12.89 11.24 17.20
C GLY A 601 -12.75 10.97 15.71
N TYR A 602 -11.52 10.77 15.21
CA TYR A 602 -11.27 10.47 13.79
C TYR A 602 -11.27 8.97 13.50
N ASP A 603 -11.63 8.63 12.28
CA ASP A 603 -11.52 7.25 11.76
C ASP A 603 -10.06 6.96 11.42
N VAL A 604 -9.38 6.19 12.27
CA VAL A 604 -7.95 5.86 12.12
C VAL A 604 -7.70 4.87 10.98
N ASP A 605 -8.69 4.05 10.63
CA ASP A 605 -8.55 3.06 9.55
C ASP A 605 -8.68 3.69 8.18
N LYS A 606 -9.49 4.77 8.08
CA LYS A 606 -9.80 5.46 6.83
C LYS A 606 -9.61 6.98 6.99
N PRO A 607 -8.38 7.45 7.18
CA PRO A 607 -8.10 8.87 7.27
C PRO A 607 -8.47 9.58 5.97
N ARG A 608 -8.87 10.86 6.09
CA ARG A 608 -9.22 11.68 4.92
C ARG A 608 -8.02 11.86 4.00
N ASN A 609 -8.27 11.98 2.70
CA ASN A 609 -7.29 12.29 1.65
C ASN A 609 -6.15 11.27 1.51
N LEU A 610 -6.30 10.06 2.06
CA LEU A 610 -5.30 9.00 1.95
C LEU A 610 -5.93 7.70 1.44
N ALA A 611 -5.14 6.91 0.73
CA ALA A 611 -5.45 5.54 0.35
C ALA A 611 -4.33 4.60 0.77
N LYS A 612 -4.68 3.32 0.94
CA LYS A 612 -3.73 2.27 1.34
C LYS A 612 -2.57 2.10 0.36
N SER A 613 -2.79 2.34 -0.93
CA SER A 613 -1.81 2.12 -1.99
C SER A 613 -2.01 3.14 -3.11
N VAL A 614 -0.94 3.75 -3.57
CA VAL A 614 -0.91 4.72 -4.68
C VAL A 614 -0.47 3.99 -5.94
N THR A 615 -1.41 3.69 -6.84
CA THR A 615 -1.16 2.84 -8.02
C THR A 615 -1.22 3.57 -9.34
N VAL A 616 -1.36 4.87 -9.31
CA VAL A 616 -1.33 5.77 -10.47
C VAL A 616 -0.55 7.03 -10.11
N GLU A 617 -0.03 7.72 -11.11
CA GLU A 617 0.64 9.02 -10.98
C GLU A 617 -0.32 10.20 -10.84
#